data_3a3319359549f70e6b7bfcd989da4389
#
_entry.id   3a3319359549f70e6b7bfcd989da4389
#
_cell.length_a   1.000
_cell.length_b   1.000
_cell.length_c   1.000
_cell.angle_alpha   90.00
_cell.angle_beta   90.00
_cell.angle_gamma   90.00
#
_symmetry.space_group_name_H-M   'P 1'
#
loop_
_entity.id
_entity.type
_entity.pdbx_description
1 polymer ?
#
loop_
_entity_poly.entity_id
_entity_poly.type
_entity_poly.pdbx_seq_one_letter_code
_entity_poly.pdbx_strand_id
1 'polypeptide(L)'
;MKIKSINVMNYRNIDGNSMILHPESNYLIGENNLGKSNFLFLLDTVCNGKTFDEKDFTNPEAPIEITLELQLLPNEIGFFGDNFSPHDPTTIKLRYLQKIDESCPTCINYDTGESIQIRQLKKIHYIKYDTNALPSRELRVDTQRGTGLLVSSIIDKYIENIPEEKTFLNSEQIENLTNYLNEHLNKIRSFKEYSIMATVADTPNEMLSRLYYLSDGVRKIDCTGSGVQFIAMATINVLCQIMNIYKSKSIVFEDHLYTDDNGKKILPIILSVDEPEVHLHPFLQRSLIRYYKQILQNKDNDFIELLKMCFGIDGLNGQLIVVTHSTDALVGDYRNLIRFYKTEEKTNIISGISLNLRDENEKHLLMHFPEIKEAFYAKCVILIEGQTEYGCIPSFAETLNISLDDLGISVINAGGEGTIKPLKCLLDAFAIPSISIYDGDVKNGKTSATDEFFTNELCFEIEVVKHLYANGQTSIVKQIVQELDSKGENVVLEANYLKKPFEKMGINIATYTPKKLSDVSESDTAEFCNMYSAWYMKKKGILLGRIIGQILTPEQIPSCYADAIKKAQEVAQNV
;
A
#
# COMPACT_ATOMS: atom_id res chain seq x y z
N MET A 1 16.77 16.59 -0.60
CA MET A 1 16.16 16.69 -1.95
C MET A 1 15.05 15.66 -2.09
N LYS A 2 13.89 16.06 -2.63
CA LYS A 2 12.71 15.21 -2.85
C LYS A 2 12.14 15.49 -4.23
N ILE A 3 11.60 14.49 -4.91
CA ILE A 3 10.78 14.73 -6.10
C ILE A 3 9.42 15.23 -5.61
N LYS A 4 9.03 16.44 -6.06
CA LYS A 4 7.75 17.07 -5.73
C LYS A 4 6.69 16.74 -6.76
N SER A 5 7.01 16.88 -8.04
CA SER A 5 6.10 16.54 -9.13
C SER A 5 6.82 16.03 -10.37
N ILE A 6 6.11 15.26 -11.18
CA ILE A 6 6.57 14.76 -12.47
C ILE A 6 5.45 14.94 -13.48
N ASN A 7 5.78 15.48 -14.64
CA ASN A 7 4.91 15.52 -15.81
C ASN A 7 5.53 14.68 -16.93
N VAL A 8 4.73 13.81 -17.53
CA VAL A 8 5.17 12.82 -18.52
C VAL A 8 4.44 13.03 -19.83
N MET A 9 5.19 13.20 -20.92
CA MET A 9 4.66 13.35 -22.27
C MET A 9 5.33 12.35 -23.20
N ASN A 10 4.51 11.69 -24.01
CA ASN A 10 4.93 10.75 -25.06
C ASN A 10 5.69 9.51 -24.58
N TYR A 11 5.40 9.02 -23.37
CA TYR A 11 6.09 7.85 -22.81
C TYR A 11 5.12 6.74 -22.48
N ARG A 12 5.22 5.63 -23.24
CA ARG A 12 4.47 4.38 -23.04
C ARG A 12 2.99 4.65 -22.72
N ASN A 13 2.40 3.85 -21.82
CA ASN A 13 1.00 3.95 -21.42
C ASN A 13 0.71 5.01 -20.33
N ILE A 14 1.72 5.75 -19.86
CA ILE A 14 1.52 6.84 -18.88
C ILE A 14 1.65 8.24 -19.51
N ASP A 15 1.56 8.31 -20.83
CA ASP A 15 1.59 9.56 -21.60
C ASP A 15 0.52 10.55 -21.16
N GLY A 16 0.90 11.84 -21.08
CA GLY A 16 0.02 12.96 -20.75
C GLY A 16 -0.39 13.02 -19.28
N ASN A 17 0.29 12.31 -18.40
CA ASN A 17 -0.01 12.30 -16.98
C ASN A 17 0.94 13.18 -16.15
N SER A 18 0.39 13.74 -15.07
CA SER A 18 1.13 14.48 -14.06
C SER A 18 0.90 13.87 -12.68
N MET A 19 1.96 13.80 -11.88
CA MET A 19 1.94 13.23 -10.54
C MET A 19 2.57 14.18 -9.54
N ILE A 20 1.94 14.31 -8.38
CA ILE A 20 2.50 15.01 -7.21
C ILE A 20 2.87 13.95 -6.18
N LEU A 21 4.11 13.99 -5.69
CA LEU A 21 4.63 12.98 -4.77
C LEU A 21 4.64 13.51 -3.34
N HIS A 22 4.28 12.63 -2.41
CA HIS A 22 4.45 12.90 -0.98
C HIS A 22 5.95 12.90 -0.63
N PRO A 23 6.45 13.84 0.19
CA PRO A 23 7.88 14.00 0.43
C PRO A 23 8.56 12.83 1.16
N GLU A 24 7.82 11.98 1.87
CA GLU A 24 8.39 10.86 2.61
C GLU A 24 8.20 9.51 1.90
N SER A 25 6.95 9.18 1.54
CA SER A 25 6.66 7.87 0.94
C SER A 25 5.45 7.93 0.02
N ASN A 26 5.52 7.17 -1.08
CA ASN A 26 4.50 7.09 -2.12
C ASN A 26 4.22 5.62 -2.44
N TYR A 27 2.94 5.26 -2.49
CA TYR A 27 2.49 3.91 -2.84
C TYR A 27 1.73 3.97 -4.16
N LEU A 28 2.32 3.40 -5.20
CA LEU A 28 1.71 3.31 -6.52
C LEU A 28 0.80 2.09 -6.54
N ILE A 29 -0.49 2.33 -6.70
CA ILE A 29 -1.55 1.33 -6.63
C ILE A 29 -2.40 1.35 -7.90
N GLY A 30 -3.16 0.30 -8.13
CA GLY A 30 -4.02 0.12 -9.30
C GLY A 30 -3.83 -1.25 -9.93
N GLU A 31 -4.63 -1.57 -10.96
CA GLU A 31 -4.59 -2.83 -11.68
C GLU A 31 -3.24 -3.11 -12.35
N ASN A 32 -3.05 -4.37 -12.77
CA ASN A 32 -1.89 -4.76 -13.53
C ASN A 32 -1.85 -4.04 -14.89
N ASN A 33 -0.64 -3.87 -15.42
CA ASN A 33 -0.39 -3.29 -16.74
C ASN A 33 -0.79 -1.82 -16.94
N LEU A 34 -1.06 -1.07 -15.88
CA LEU A 34 -1.36 0.37 -15.93
C LEU A 34 -0.12 1.27 -15.97
N GLY A 35 1.07 0.72 -15.94
CA GLY A 35 2.31 1.49 -16.07
C GLY A 35 3.00 1.86 -14.76
N LYS A 36 2.63 1.25 -13.62
CA LYS A 36 3.30 1.47 -12.32
C LYS A 36 4.80 1.19 -12.39
N SER A 37 5.20 0.01 -12.87
CA SER A 37 6.62 -0.34 -13.07
C SER A 37 7.28 0.48 -14.19
N ASN A 38 6.51 0.91 -15.22
CA ASN A 38 6.99 1.84 -16.24
C ASN A 38 7.41 3.18 -15.64
N PHE A 39 6.68 3.65 -14.64
CA PHE A 39 7.03 4.86 -13.90
C PHE A 39 8.36 4.72 -13.14
N LEU A 40 8.60 3.57 -12.48
CA LEU A 40 9.90 3.31 -11.85
C LEU A 40 11.03 3.24 -12.87
N PHE A 41 10.78 2.66 -14.04
CA PHE A 41 11.75 2.61 -15.12
C PHE A 41 12.05 4.01 -15.69
N LEU A 42 11.03 4.85 -15.85
CA LEU A 42 11.18 6.25 -16.25
C LEU A 42 12.08 7.00 -15.26
N LEU A 43 11.83 6.86 -13.95
CA LEU A 43 12.67 7.49 -12.92
C LEU A 43 14.13 7.01 -12.98
N ASP A 44 14.34 5.70 -13.16
CA ASP A 44 15.68 5.15 -13.30
C ASP A 44 16.40 5.72 -14.54
N THR A 45 15.67 5.88 -15.64
CA THR A 45 16.22 6.46 -16.88
C THR A 45 16.59 7.92 -16.70
N VAL A 46 15.66 8.74 -16.21
CA VAL A 46 15.87 10.20 -16.08
C VAL A 46 16.92 10.53 -15.02
N CYS A 47 16.81 9.95 -13.81
CA CYS A 47 17.73 10.28 -12.71
C CYS A 47 19.16 9.76 -12.96
N ASN A 48 19.33 8.68 -13.72
CA ASN A 48 20.64 8.17 -14.09
C ASN A 48 21.16 8.73 -15.45
N GLY A 49 20.39 9.57 -16.12
CA GLY A 49 20.75 10.17 -17.41
C GLY A 49 20.95 9.13 -18.50
N LYS A 50 20.11 8.07 -18.51
CA LYS A 50 20.07 7.02 -19.53
C LYS A 50 19.20 7.45 -20.70
N THR A 51 19.27 6.73 -21.81
CA THR A 51 18.42 6.93 -23.00
C THR A 51 17.17 6.08 -22.94
N PHE A 52 16.09 6.54 -23.55
CA PHE A 52 14.89 5.75 -23.84
C PHE A 52 15.09 4.97 -25.14
N ASP A 53 14.52 3.77 -25.21
CA ASP A 53 14.49 2.93 -26.40
C ASP A 53 13.33 3.35 -27.33
N GLU A 54 13.37 2.96 -28.61
CA GLU A 54 12.29 3.23 -29.59
C GLU A 54 10.91 2.77 -29.10
N LYS A 55 10.83 1.63 -28.42
CA LYS A 55 9.59 1.07 -27.86
C LYS A 55 8.98 1.91 -26.73
N ASP A 56 9.71 2.89 -26.20
CA ASP A 56 9.26 3.75 -25.11
C ASP A 56 8.43 4.94 -25.60
N PHE A 57 8.51 5.25 -26.90
CA PHE A 57 7.78 6.34 -27.52
C PHE A 57 6.35 5.93 -27.86
N THR A 58 5.36 6.66 -27.35
CA THR A 58 3.93 6.49 -27.72
C THR A 58 3.71 6.94 -29.17
N ASN A 59 4.28 8.10 -29.52
CA ASN A 59 4.31 8.64 -30.88
C ASN A 59 5.77 8.83 -31.32
N PRO A 60 6.24 8.10 -32.33
CA PRO A 60 7.61 8.23 -32.83
C PRO A 60 7.99 9.59 -33.40
N GLU A 61 6.99 10.39 -33.83
CA GLU A 61 7.20 11.71 -34.42
C GLU A 61 7.39 12.82 -33.38
N ALA A 62 7.05 12.55 -32.11
CA ALA A 62 7.18 13.48 -31.01
C ALA A 62 8.31 13.08 -30.05
N PRO A 63 8.98 14.04 -29.41
CA PRO A 63 9.96 13.71 -28.38
C PRO A 63 9.28 13.15 -27.11
N ILE A 64 9.97 12.28 -26.39
CA ILE A 64 9.65 12.05 -24.98
C ILE A 64 10.07 13.31 -24.21
N GLU A 65 9.14 13.85 -23.43
CA GLU A 65 9.39 15.01 -22.59
C GLU A 65 8.98 14.70 -21.15
N ILE A 66 9.95 14.78 -20.23
CA ILE A 66 9.72 14.58 -18.80
C ILE A 66 10.09 15.85 -18.06
N THR A 67 9.13 16.46 -17.39
CA THR A 67 9.39 17.57 -16.47
C THR A 67 9.42 17.06 -15.05
N LEU A 68 10.56 17.24 -14.38
CA LEU A 68 10.80 16.80 -12.99
C LEU A 68 10.97 18.04 -12.12
N GLU A 69 10.11 18.21 -11.13
CA GLU A 69 10.24 19.25 -10.10
C GLU A 69 10.82 18.65 -8.83
N LEU A 70 11.99 19.17 -8.41
CA LEU A 70 12.69 18.79 -7.19
C LEU A 70 12.48 19.85 -6.13
N GLN A 71 12.18 19.43 -4.90
CA GLN A 71 12.18 20.27 -3.71
C GLN A 71 13.48 20.03 -2.93
N LEU A 72 14.23 21.08 -2.71
CA LEU A 72 15.44 21.09 -1.92
C LEU A 72 15.13 21.53 -0.48
N LEU A 73 15.93 21.05 0.47
CA LEU A 73 16.01 21.67 1.79
C LEU A 73 16.86 22.97 1.71
N PRO A 74 16.70 23.91 2.66
CA PRO A 74 17.52 25.12 2.69
C PRO A 74 19.02 24.86 2.57
N ASN A 75 19.53 23.80 3.19
CA ASN A 75 20.95 23.42 3.19
C ASN A 75 21.40 22.69 1.92
N GLU A 76 20.46 22.34 1.04
CA GLU A 76 20.74 21.76 -0.27
C GLU A 76 20.82 22.83 -1.37
N ILE A 77 20.56 24.10 -1.05
CA ILE A 77 20.66 25.22 -2.01
C ILE A 77 22.12 25.29 -2.50
N GLY A 78 22.30 25.36 -3.81
CA GLY A 78 23.61 25.29 -4.44
C GLY A 78 24.10 23.88 -4.78
N PHE A 79 23.44 22.81 -4.31
CA PHE A 79 23.80 21.43 -4.65
C PHE A 79 23.82 21.16 -6.17
N PHE A 80 22.95 21.84 -6.90
CA PHE A 80 22.93 21.82 -8.37
C PHE A 80 23.56 23.07 -9.01
N GLY A 81 24.39 23.81 -8.29
CA GLY A 81 24.93 25.09 -8.74
C GLY A 81 23.82 26.14 -8.84
N ASP A 82 23.82 26.95 -9.91
CA ASP A 82 22.84 28.02 -10.12
C ASP A 82 21.54 27.54 -10.82
N ASN A 83 21.32 26.23 -10.91
CA ASN A 83 20.17 25.62 -11.60
C ASN A 83 18.92 25.54 -10.71
N PHE A 84 18.55 26.59 -10.02
CA PHE A 84 17.32 26.70 -9.25
C PHE A 84 16.28 27.59 -9.93
N SER A 85 15.02 27.54 -9.48
CA SER A 85 13.98 28.42 -9.99
C SER A 85 14.26 29.87 -9.55
N PRO A 86 14.15 30.85 -10.46
CA PRO A 86 14.33 32.26 -10.12
C PRO A 86 13.36 32.80 -9.05
N HIS A 87 12.23 32.12 -8.88
CA HIS A 87 11.18 32.52 -7.92
C HIS A 87 11.30 31.83 -6.57
N ASP A 88 11.95 30.64 -6.53
CA ASP A 88 12.12 29.83 -5.32
C ASP A 88 13.44 29.05 -5.38
N PRO A 89 14.47 29.47 -4.63
CA PRO A 89 15.77 28.82 -4.65
C PRO A 89 15.77 27.39 -4.11
N THR A 90 14.70 26.99 -3.43
CA THR A 90 14.52 25.61 -2.94
C THR A 90 13.86 24.69 -3.98
N THR A 91 13.48 25.21 -5.14
CA THR A 91 12.83 24.44 -6.20
C THR A 91 13.70 24.40 -7.46
N ILE A 92 13.84 23.22 -8.04
CA ILE A 92 14.49 23.01 -9.34
C ILE A 92 13.51 22.31 -10.27
N LYS A 93 13.32 22.86 -11.47
CA LYS A 93 12.52 22.23 -12.52
C LYS A 93 13.41 21.82 -13.68
N LEU A 94 13.49 20.53 -13.90
CA LEU A 94 14.28 19.89 -14.95
C LEU A 94 13.35 19.45 -16.07
N ARG A 95 13.69 19.77 -17.31
CA ARG A 95 13.03 19.28 -18.51
C ARG A 95 13.98 18.36 -19.26
N TYR A 96 13.65 17.07 -19.28
CA TYR A 96 14.40 16.03 -19.96
C TYR A 96 13.71 15.72 -21.28
N LEU A 97 14.46 15.80 -22.38
CA LEU A 97 13.96 15.67 -23.74
C LEU A 97 14.79 14.65 -24.51
N GLN A 98 14.13 13.79 -25.27
CA GLN A 98 14.78 12.88 -26.21
C GLN A 98 13.89 12.67 -27.43
N LYS A 99 14.44 12.82 -28.63
CA LYS A 99 13.82 12.34 -29.89
C LYS A 99 14.26 10.92 -30.18
N ILE A 100 13.48 10.22 -30.98
CA ILE A 100 13.72 8.81 -31.29
C ILE A 100 15.05 8.58 -32.02
N ASP A 101 15.49 9.52 -32.83
CA ASP A 101 16.72 9.52 -33.60
C ASP A 101 17.94 10.06 -32.83
N GLU A 102 17.73 10.57 -31.62
CA GLU A 102 18.80 11.12 -30.78
C GLU A 102 19.39 10.05 -29.85
N SER A 103 20.70 9.83 -29.95
CA SER A 103 21.45 8.90 -29.09
C SER A 103 21.71 9.42 -27.68
N CYS A 104 21.53 10.71 -27.45
CA CYS A 104 21.73 11.36 -26.16
C CYS A 104 20.56 12.28 -25.82
N PRO A 105 19.99 12.16 -24.62
CA PRO A 105 18.94 13.08 -24.18
C PRO A 105 19.50 14.49 -23.90
N THR A 106 18.64 15.47 -23.98
CA THR A 106 18.93 16.85 -23.58
C THR A 106 18.22 17.14 -22.27
N CYS A 107 18.93 17.74 -21.31
CA CYS A 107 18.35 18.23 -20.07
C CYS A 107 18.52 19.75 -19.99
N ILE A 108 17.43 20.44 -19.72
CA ILE A 108 17.42 21.90 -19.55
C ILE A 108 16.71 22.30 -18.25
N ASN A 109 17.12 23.42 -17.69
CA ASN A 109 16.34 24.07 -16.64
C ASN A 109 15.04 24.61 -17.28
N TYR A 110 13.89 24.18 -16.73
CA TYR A 110 12.59 24.54 -17.30
C TYR A 110 12.31 26.05 -17.26
N ASP A 111 12.74 26.72 -16.18
CA ASP A 111 12.45 28.13 -15.94
C ASP A 111 13.41 29.07 -16.71
N THR A 112 14.69 28.70 -16.82
CA THR A 112 15.70 29.56 -17.48
C THR A 112 16.02 29.14 -18.91
N GLY A 113 15.70 27.92 -19.31
CA GLY A 113 16.05 27.36 -20.63
C GLY A 113 17.53 26.97 -20.76
N GLU A 114 18.34 27.12 -19.72
CA GLU A 114 19.76 26.79 -19.75
C GLU A 114 20.00 25.27 -19.76
N SER A 115 21.02 24.83 -20.49
CA SER A 115 21.38 23.41 -20.56
C SER A 115 21.99 22.95 -19.25
N ILE A 116 21.47 21.83 -18.73
CA ILE A 116 21.98 21.15 -17.55
C ILE A 116 22.77 19.91 -17.98
N GLN A 117 24.00 19.81 -17.47
CA GLN A 117 24.82 18.65 -17.78
C GLN A 117 24.22 17.39 -17.14
N ILE A 118 24.12 16.30 -17.92
CA ILE A 118 23.57 15.01 -17.48
C ILE A 118 24.27 14.49 -16.21
N ARG A 119 25.57 14.80 -16.02
CA ARG A 119 26.29 14.45 -14.78
C ARG A 119 25.64 15.05 -13.52
N GLN A 120 24.95 16.18 -13.62
CA GLN A 120 24.26 16.79 -12.48
C GLN A 120 22.99 16.01 -12.13
N LEU A 121 22.30 15.39 -13.09
CA LEU A 121 21.18 14.49 -12.81
C LEU A 121 21.60 13.32 -11.95
N LYS A 122 22.86 12.84 -12.09
CA LYS A 122 23.41 11.76 -11.29
C LYS A 122 23.63 12.11 -9.80
N LYS A 123 23.41 13.36 -9.43
CA LYS A 123 23.29 13.78 -8.01
C LYS A 123 21.93 13.42 -7.42
N ILE A 124 20.93 13.11 -8.26
CA ILE A 124 19.68 12.50 -7.85
C ILE A 124 19.96 11.00 -7.72
N HIS A 125 20.32 10.55 -6.52
CA HIS A 125 20.66 9.14 -6.29
C HIS A 125 19.38 8.31 -6.25
N TYR A 126 18.92 7.89 -7.44
CA TYR A 126 17.81 6.96 -7.59
C TYR A 126 18.32 5.53 -7.44
N ILE A 127 17.81 4.85 -6.43
CA ILE A 127 18.11 3.44 -6.13
C ILE A 127 16.85 2.62 -6.39
N LYS A 128 16.93 1.67 -7.32
CA LYS A 128 15.87 0.68 -7.56
C LYS A 128 16.22 -0.62 -6.85
N TYR A 129 15.37 -1.05 -5.92
CA TYR A 129 15.42 -2.39 -5.37
C TYR A 129 14.71 -3.36 -6.32
N ASP A 130 15.43 -4.37 -6.79
CA ASP A 130 14.91 -5.42 -7.65
C ASP A 130 14.48 -6.63 -6.82
N THR A 131 13.17 -6.84 -6.69
CA THR A 131 12.58 -7.98 -5.98
C THR A 131 12.76 -9.31 -6.70
N ASN A 132 13.10 -9.30 -8.00
CA ASN A 132 13.43 -10.50 -8.76
C ASN A 132 14.88 -10.99 -8.52
N ALA A 133 15.68 -10.22 -7.77
CA ALA A 133 17.01 -10.66 -7.39
C ALA A 133 16.95 -11.92 -6.53
N LEU A 134 17.77 -12.91 -6.85
CA LEU A 134 17.80 -14.18 -6.13
C LEU A 134 18.61 -14.04 -4.83
N PRO A 135 18.02 -14.26 -3.65
CA PRO A 135 18.72 -14.18 -2.37
C PRO A 135 19.97 -15.07 -2.32
N SER A 136 19.89 -16.26 -2.90
CA SER A 136 21.02 -17.19 -2.98
C SER A 136 22.24 -16.64 -3.72
N ARG A 137 22.05 -15.61 -4.56
CA ARG A 137 23.13 -14.92 -5.28
C ARG A 137 23.58 -13.67 -4.55
N GLU A 138 22.66 -12.86 -4.05
CA GLU A 138 22.94 -11.56 -3.44
C GLU A 138 23.47 -11.67 -2.00
N LEU A 139 23.13 -12.73 -1.27
CA LEU A 139 23.59 -12.97 0.09
C LEU A 139 24.94 -13.73 0.16
N ARG A 140 25.58 -14.02 -0.97
CA ARG A 140 26.90 -14.66 -1.02
C ARG A 140 27.98 -13.67 -0.63
N VAL A 141 28.85 -14.10 0.28
CA VAL A 141 29.99 -13.31 0.78
C VAL A 141 31.22 -13.42 -0.14
N ASP A 142 31.31 -14.49 -0.91
CA ASP A 142 32.46 -14.80 -1.81
C ASP A 142 32.39 -14.08 -3.17
N THR A 143 31.47 -13.14 -3.36
CA THR A 143 31.30 -12.38 -4.60
C THR A 143 31.76 -10.93 -4.44
N GLN A 144 32.14 -10.28 -5.54
CA GLN A 144 32.41 -8.83 -5.56
C GLN A 144 31.12 -8.01 -5.80
N ARG A 145 29.98 -8.54 -5.40
CA ARG A 145 28.65 -7.91 -5.53
C ARG A 145 27.84 -8.13 -4.26
N GLY A 146 26.78 -7.34 -4.09
CA GLY A 146 25.86 -7.51 -2.98
C GLY A 146 26.56 -7.55 -1.62
N THR A 147 26.23 -8.55 -0.82
CA THR A 147 26.78 -8.76 0.52
C THR A 147 28.31 -8.93 0.53
N GLY A 148 28.86 -9.61 -0.49
CA GLY A 148 30.32 -9.80 -0.56
C GLY A 148 31.07 -8.47 -0.67
N LEU A 149 30.53 -7.51 -1.41
CA LEU A 149 31.08 -6.18 -1.53
C LEU A 149 31.06 -5.42 -0.20
N LEU A 150 29.95 -5.52 0.55
CA LEU A 150 29.81 -4.89 1.87
C LEU A 150 30.79 -5.52 2.88
N VAL A 151 30.81 -6.84 2.96
CA VAL A 151 31.72 -7.57 3.88
C VAL A 151 33.18 -7.26 3.54
N SER A 152 33.56 -7.23 2.25
CA SER A 152 34.89 -6.82 1.82
C SER A 152 35.23 -5.42 2.32
N SER A 153 34.33 -4.46 2.24
CA SER A 153 34.56 -3.09 2.73
C SER A 153 34.76 -3.02 4.25
N ILE A 154 33.97 -3.83 5.00
CA ILE A 154 34.15 -3.93 6.47
C ILE A 154 35.54 -4.52 6.81
N ILE A 155 35.96 -5.55 6.06
CA ILE A 155 37.29 -6.17 6.20
C ILE A 155 38.39 -5.17 5.87
N ASP A 156 38.27 -4.41 4.79
CA ASP A 156 39.26 -3.38 4.40
C ASP A 156 39.43 -2.36 5.53
N LYS A 157 38.33 -1.88 6.12
CA LYS A 157 38.39 -0.96 7.27
C LYS A 157 39.01 -1.59 8.52
N TYR A 158 38.81 -2.88 8.74
CA TYR A 158 39.47 -3.59 9.83
C TYR A 158 40.98 -3.66 9.60
N ILE A 159 41.43 -4.00 8.37
CA ILE A 159 42.82 -4.10 8.00
C ILE A 159 43.54 -2.75 8.12
N GLU A 160 42.90 -1.63 7.71
CA GLU A 160 43.46 -0.27 7.84
C GLU A 160 43.84 0.08 9.30
N ASN A 161 43.21 -0.56 10.28
CA ASN A 161 43.42 -0.32 11.70
C ASN A 161 44.42 -1.31 12.36
N ILE A 162 44.96 -2.29 11.60
CA ILE A 162 45.94 -3.26 12.13
C ILE A 162 47.37 -2.73 11.94
N PRO A 163 48.26 -2.79 12.96
CA PRO A 163 49.68 -2.48 12.80
C PRO A 163 50.38 -3.44 11.81
N GLU A 164 51.25 -2.91 10.95
CA GLU A 164 51.90 -3.62 9.80
C GLU A 164 52.68 -4.90 10.16
N GLU A 165 52.93 -5.19 11.44
CA GLU A 165 53.83 -6.28 11.88
C GLU A 165 53.16 -7.63 12.09
N LYS A 166 51.84 -7.78 11.84
CA LYS A 166 51.08 -9.03 12.14
C LYS A 166 50.62 -9.76 10.91
N THR A 167 51.01 -11.01 10.76
CA THR A 167 50.55 -11.91 9.69
C THR A 167 49.07 -12.28 9.84
N PHE A 168 48.32 -12.23 8.76
CA PHE A 168 46.84 -12.31 8.69
C PHE A 168 46.20 -13.70 9.01
N LEU A 169 47.01 -14.72 9.30
CA LEU A 169 46.55 -16.11 9.45
C LEU A 169 46.67 -16.71 10.86
N ASN A 170 46.68 -15.89 11.90
CA ASN A 170 46.62 -16.40 13.29
C ASN A 170 45.15 -16.62 13.71
N SER A 171 44.88 -17.75 14.39
CA SER A 171 43.52 -18.10 14.86
C SER A 171 42.89 -16.98 15.68
N GLU A 172 43.64 -16.31 16.53
CA GLU A 172 43.20 -15.17 17.33
C GLU A 172 42.78 -13.97 16.47
N GLN A 173 43.48 -13.73 15.37
CA GLN A 173 43.14 -12.63 14.44
C GLN A 173 41.87 -12.95 13.62
N ILE A 174 41.66 -14.22 13.23
CA ILE A 174 40.46 -14.66 12.55
C ILE A 174 39.25 -14.51 13.48
N GLU A 175 39.38 -14.90 14.76
CA GLU A 175 38.34 -14.75 15.77
C GLU A 175 38.00 -13.26 16.01
N ASN A 176 39.05 -12.41 16.17
CA ASN A 176 38.85 -10.97 16.34
C ASN A 176 38.18 -10.33 15.13
N LEU A 177 38.53 -10.73 13.89
CA LEU A 177 37.90 -10.26 12.69
C LEU A 177 36.42 -10.74 12.61
N THR A 178 36.15 -11.99 12.96
CA THR A 178 34.80 -12.54 12.96
C THR A 178 33.90 -11.79 13.96
N ASN A 179 34.42 -11.52 15.14
CA ASN A 179 33.72 -10.75 16.17
C ASN A 179 33.47 -9.30 15.72
N TYR A 180 34.44 -8.66 15.10
CA TYR A 180 34.32 -7.31 14.55
C TYR A 180 33.27 -7.26 13.43
N LEU A 181 33.28 -8.23 12.51
CA LEU A 181 32.26 -8.35 11.46
C LEU A 181 30.86 -8.48 12.06
N ASN A 182 30.69 -9.39 13.01
CA ASN A 182 29.40 -9.67 13.62
C ASN A 182 28.88 -8.48 14.46
N GLU A 183 29.74 -7.73 15.11
CA GLU A 183 29.38 -6.47 15.76
C GLU A 183 28.74 -5.48 14.78
N HIS A 184 29.31 -5.34 13.58
CA HIS A 184 28.79 -4.43 12.56
C HIS A 184 27.58 -5.00 11.81
N LEU A 185 27.58 -6.30 11.49
CA LEU A 185 26.44 -6.96 10.84
C LEU A 185 25.20 -6.97 11.73
N ASN A 186 25.37 -7.06 13.05
CA ASN A 186 24.25 -6.95 14.01
C ASN A 186 23.60 -5.56 14.06
N LYS A 187 24.19 -4.53 13.45
CA LYS A 187 23.57 -3.23 13.25
C LYS A 187 22.54 -3.24 12.10
N ILE A 188 22.57 -4.25 11.25
CA ILE A 188 21.54 -4.49 10.24
C ILE A 188 20.35 -5.15 10.94
N ARG A 189 19.20 -4.46 10.95
CA ARG A 189 18.02 -4.86 11.73
C ARG A 189 17.60 -6.31 11.50
N SER A 190 17.52 -6.76 10.24
CA SER A 190 17.14 -8.13 9.91
C SER A 190 18.15 -9.16 10.40
N PHE A 191 19.45 -8.82 10.43
CA PHE A 191 20.48 -9.74 10.92
C PHE A 191 20.35 -9.93 12.43
N LYS A 192 20.10 -8.86 13.17
CA LYS A 192 19.85 -8.90 14.61
C LYS A 192 18.58 -9.67 14.95
N GLU A 193 17.47 -9.40 14.25
CA GLU A 193 16.16 -10.05 14.47
C GLU A 193 16.19 -11.56 14.19
N TYR A 194 16.93 -12.00 13.18
CA TYR A 194 17.00 -13.41 12.76
C TYR A 194 18.31 -14.13 13.16
N SER A 195 19.12 -13.51 14.01
CA SER A 195 20.42 -14.06 14.48
C SER A 195 21.36 -14.45 13.32
N ILE A 196 21.35 -13.66 12.25
CA ILE A 196 22.22 -13.89 11.09
C ILE A 196 23.62 -13.37 11.41
N MET A 197 24.63 -14.23 11.26
CA MET A 197 26.02 -13.88 11.57
C MET A 197 27.01 -14.40 10.52
N ALA A 198 28.18 -13.79 10.48
CA ALA A 198 29.32 -14.31 9.75
C ALA A 198 29.99 -15.44 10.55
N THR A 199 30.27 -16.55 9.90
CA THR A 199 30.99 -17.68 10.48
C THR A 199 32.13 -18.11 9.56
N VAL A 200 33.19 -18.66 10.14
CA VAL A 200 34.34 -19.18 9.39
C VAL A 200 33.97 -20.50 8.74
N ALA A 201 34.47 -20.78 7.54
CA ALA A 201 34.24 -22.03 6.82
C ALA A 201 34.93 -23.21 7.52
N ASP A 202 34.26 -24.39 7.53
CA ASP A 202 34.70 -25.55 8.32
C ASP A 202 35.86 -26.33 7.70
N THR A 203 36.14 -26.15 6.39
CA THR A 203 37.18 -26.92 5.70
C THR A 203 38.31 -26.04 5.18
N PRO A 204 39.61 -26.54 5.20
CA PRO A 204 40.76 -25.75 4.73
C PRO A 204 40.65 -25.29 3.28
N ASN A 205 40.03 -26.06 2.39
CA ASN A 205 39.84 -25.70 0.99
C ASN A 205 38.76 -24.60 0.82
N GLU A 206 37.74 -24.59 1.68
CA GLU A 206 36.74 -23.53 1.72
C GLU A 206 37.30 -22.24 2.34
N MET A 207 38.27 -22.35 3.28
CA MET A 207 38.94 -21.18 3.87
C MET A 207 39.67 -20.35 2.86
N LEU A 208 40.24 -20.95 1.81
CA LEU A 208 40.97 -20.24 0.76
C LEU A 208 40.06 -19.56 -0.27
N SER A 209 38.87 -20.12 -0.52
CA SER A 209 37.92 -19.60 -1.52
C SER A 209 36.74 -18.87 -0.90
N ARG A 210 36.38 -19.19 0.37
CA ARG A 210 35.19 -18.69 1.07
C ARG A 210 35.43 -18.62 2.57
N LEU A 211 36.19 -17.66 3.00
CA LEU A 211 36.54 -17.52 4.43
C LEU A 211 35.31 -17.35 5.33
N TYR A 212 34.28 -16.69 4.81
CA TYR A 212 33.06 -16.37 5.55
C TYR A 212 31.81 -16.70 4.74
N TYR A 213 30.73 -17.07 5.44
CA TYR A 213 29.37 -17.17 4.93
C TYR A 213 28.39 -16.65 5.98
N LEU A 214 27.23 -16.19 5.54
CA LEU A 214 26.15 -15.77 6.43
C LEU A 214 25.41 -17.00 6.97
N SER A 215 25.08 -16.98 8.26
CA SER A 215 24.29 -18.02 8.91
C SER A 215 23.39 -17.42 10.02
N ASP A 216 22.37 -18.16 10.42
CA ASP A 216 21.55 -17.85 11.59
C ASP A 216 22.15 -18.40 12.89
N GLY A 217 23.44 -18.78 12.88
CA GLY A 217 24.13 -19.45 13.99
C GLY A 217 24.02 -20.97 13.95
N VAL A 218 23.09 -21.55 13.22
CA VAL A 218 22.86 -23.00 13.10
C VAL A 218 22.95 -23.46 11.64
N ARG A 219 22.40 -22.70 10.69
CA ARG A 219 22.33 -23.05 9.27
C ARG A 219 22.88 -21.93 8.41
N LYS A 220 23.43 -22.27 7.24
CA LYS A 220 23.78 -21.28 6.21
C LYS A 220 22.51 -20.52 5.78
N ILE A 221 22.65 -19.23 5.46
CA ILE A 221 21.52 -18.36 5.13
C ILE A 221 20.69 -18.89 3.95
N ASP A 222 21.33 -19.52 2.97
CA ASP A 222 20.70 -20.17 1.83
C ASP A 222 19.84 -21.41 2.20
N CYS A 223 20.05 -21.98 3.40
CA CYS A 223 19.24 -23.05 3.98
C CYS A 223 18.13 -22.57 4.91
N THR A 224 17.98 -21.26 5.12
CA THR A 224 16.90 -20.67 5.94
C THR A 224 15.61 -20.48 5.12
N GLY A 225 14.52 -20.11 5.78
CA GLY A 225 13.26 -19.81 5.11
C GLY A 225 13.39 -18.60 4.14
N SER A 226 12.71 -18.67 2.99
CA SER A 226 12.76 -17.63 1.96
C SER A 226 12.48 -16.22 2.49
N GLY A 227 11.50 -16.06 3.38
CA GLY A 227 11.18 -14.76 3.98
C GLY A 227 12.35 -14.12 4.72
N VAL A 228 13.15 -14.93 5.46
CA VAL A 228 14.35 -14.46 6.16
C VAL A 228 15.41 -14.00 5.15
N GLN A 229 15.62 -14.80 4.09
CA GLN A 229 16.56 -14.47 3.03
C GLN A 229 16.17 -13.18 2.31
N PHE A 230 14.90 -12.98 1.96
CA PHE A 230 14.42 -11.78 1.29
C PHE A 230 14.55 -10.53 2.16
N ILE A 231 14.24 -10.61 3.46
CA ILE A 231 14.45 -9.47 4.37
C ILE A 231 15.92 -9.13 4.53
N ALA A 232 16.77 -10.14 4.72
CA ALA A 232 18.22 -9.93 4.82
C ALA A 232 18.76 -9.25 3.54
N MET A 233 18.37 -9.75 2.37
CA MET A 233 18.74 -9.16 1.08
C MET A 233 18.23 -7.73 0.95
N ALA A 234 16.98 -7.46 1.28
CA ALA A 234 16.37 -6.15 1.16
C ALA A 234 17.06 -5.08 2.01
N THR A 235 17.46 -5.44 3.23
CA THR A 235 18.17 -4.53 4.14
C THR A 235 19.61 -4.27 3.72
N ILE A 236 20.30 -5.29 3.20
CA ILE A 236 21.67 -5.14 2.68
C ILE A 236 21.69 -4.37 1.36
N ASN A 237 20.69 -4.55 0.51
CA ASN A 237 20.67 -3.98 -0.84
C ASN A 237 20.88 -2.46 -0.83
N VAL A 238 20.23 -1.73 0.09
CA VAL A 238 20.40 -0.27 0.21
C VAL A 238 21.86 0.08 0.49
N LEU A 239 22.52 -0.61 1.41
CA LEU A 239 23.95 -0.41 1.71
C LEU A 239 24.84 -0.74 0.50
N CYS A 240 24.53 -1.82 -0.22
CA CYS A 240 25.28 -2.21 -1.42
C CYS A 240 25.11 -1.18 -2.55
N GLN A 241 23.94 -0.61 -2.72
CA GLN A 241 23.73 0.44 -3.71
C GLN A 241 24.47 1.74 -3.33
N ILE A 242 24.46 2.12 -2.05
CA ILE A 242 25.26 3.25 -1.56
C ILE A 242 26.77 2.96 -1.79
N MET A 243 27.22 1.72 -1.55
CA MET A 243 28.59 1.30 -1.83
C MET A 243 28.94 1.45 -3.33
N ASN A 244 28.02 1.09 -4.23
CA ASN A 244 28.23 1.27 -5.66
C ASN A 244 28.37 2.75 -6.03
N ILE A 245 27.56 3.64 -5.42
CA ILE A 245 27.67 5.10 -5.60
C ILE A 245 29.03 5.56 -5.08
N TYR A 246 29.44 5.16 -3.89
CA TYR A 246 30.71 5.50 -3.27
C TYR A 246 31.90 5.09 -4.14
N LYS A 247 31.96 3.82 -4.58
CA LYS A 247 33.06 3.29 -5.40
C LYS A 247 33.09 3.90 -6.80
N SER A 248 31.95 4.10 -7.45
CA SER A 248 31.89 4.66 -8.81
C SER A 248 32.30 6.14 -8.88
N LYS A 249 32.29 6.84 -7.74
CA LYS A 249 32.52 8.29 -7.64
C LYS A 249 33.59 8.65 -6.62
N SER A 250 34.51 7.74 -6.29
CA SER A 250 35.47 7.87 -5.20
C SER A 250 36.26 9.20 -5.18
N ILE A 251 36.53 9.79 -6.35
CA ILE A 251 37.27 11.07 -6.48
C ILE A 251 36.37 12.29 -6.22
N VAL A 252 35.07 12.19 -6.54
CA VAL A 252 34.11 13.31 -6.47
C VAL A 252 32.92 13.01 -5.57
N PHE A 253 33.04 12.00 -4.72
CA PHE A 253 31.94 11.55 -3.87
C PHE A 253 31.46 12.66 -2.92
N GLU A 254 32.36 13.49 -2.42
CA GLU A 254 32.03 14.65 -1.58
C GLU A 254 31.06 15.62 -2.28
N ASP A 255 31.14 15.78 -3.62
CA ASP A 255 30.23 16.63 -4.41
C ASP A 255 28.79 16.09 -4.47
N HIS A 256 28.58 14.86 -4.01
CA HIS A 256 27.27 14.19 -3.94
C HIS A 256 26.65 14.25 -2.54
N LEU A 257 27.33 14.85 -1.58
CA LEU A 257 26.88 15.07 -0.22
C LEU A 257 26.55 16.55 -0.01
N TYR A 258 25.62 16.83 0.85
CA TYR A 258 25.45 18.18 1.39
C TYR A 258 25.68 18.16 2.90
N THR A 259 26.00 19.32 3.46
CA THR A 259 26.24 19.47 4.90
C THR A 259 25.03 20.14 5.53
N ASP A 260 24.46 19.50 6.57
CA ASP A 260 23.38 20.08 7.35
C ASP A 260 23.86 21.19 8.31
N ASP A 261 22.92 21.86 9.00
CA ASP A 261 23.21 22.94 9.94
C ASP A 261 24.12 22.51 11.11
N ASN A 262 24.22 21.20 11.37
CA ASN A 262 25.07 20.62 12.41
C ASN A 262 26.42 20.13 11.89
N GLY A 263 26.75 20.42 10.64
CA GLY A 263 27.99 19.97 10.01
C GLY A 263 28.00 18.50 9.59
N LYS A 264 26.86 17.81 9.57
CA LYS A 264 26.73 16.41 9.18
C LYS A 264 26.67 16.27 7.68
N LYS A 265 27.38 15.27 7.14
CA LYS A 265 27.39 14.91 5.72
C LYS A 265 26.19 14.01 5.42
N ILE A 266 25.29 14.48 4.60
CA ILE A 266 24.03 13.83 4.27
C ILE A 266 23.99 13.45 2.78
N LEU A 267 23.60 12.23 2.47
CA LEU A 267 23.40 11.75 1.11
C LEU A 267 21.89 11.79 0.76
N PRO A 268 21.48 12.57 -0.26
CA PRO A 268 20.09 12.53 -0.74
C PRO A 268 19.85 11.26 -1.57
N ILE A 269 18.74 10.53 -1.29
CA ILE A 269 18.41 9.27 -1.94
C ILE A 269 16.93 9.20 -2.27
N ILE A 270 16.60 8.66 -3.44
CA ILE A 270 15.25 8.22 -3.82
C ILE A 270 15.30 6.70 -3.94
N LEU A 271 14.63 6.02 -3.03
CA LEU A 271 14.54 4.56 -3.01
C LEU A 271 13.22 4.11 -3.62
N SER A 272 13.28 3.32 -4.67
CA SER A 272 12.10 2.65 -5.23
C SER A 272 12.13 1.15 -4.97
N VAL A 273 10.96 0.59 -4.67
CA VAL A 273 10.77 -0.83 -4.39
C VAL A 273 9.58 -1.30 -5.22
N ASP A 274 9.79 -2.32 -6.03
CA ASP A 274 8.76 -2.92 -6.89
C ASP A 274 8.30 -4.24 -6.25
N GLU A 275 7.02 -4.33 -5.89
CA GLU A 275 6.38 -5.51 -5.30
C GLU A 275 7.14 -6.12 -4.09
N PRO A 276 7.33 -5.35 -2.99
CA PRO A 276 8.05 -5.85 -1.80
C PRO A 276 7.35 -7.01 -1.09
N GLU A 277 6.10 -7.29 -1.43
CA GLU A 277 5.30 -8.39 -0.89
C GLU A 277 5.72 -9.77 -1.37
N VAL A 278 6.46 -9.86 -2.45
CA VAL A 278 6.90 -11.14 -3.01
C VAL A 278 7.68 -11.94 -1.98
N HIS A 279 7.22 -13.15 -1.69
CA HIS A 279 7.78 -14.08 -0.69
C HIS A 279 7.77 -13.60 0.78
N LEU A 280 7.10 -12.48 1.10
CA LEU A 280 7.03 -11.96 2.46
C LEU A 280 5.65 -12.13 3.09
N HIS A 281 5.64 -12.61 4.34
CA HIS A 281 4.44 -12.60 5.18
C HIS A 281 3.98 -11.15 5.46
N PRO A 282 2.67 -10.86 5.59
CA PRO A 282 2.13 -9.53 5.82
C PRO A 282 2.85 -8.67 6.88
N PHE A 283 3.20 -9.26 8.02
CA PHE A 283 3.97 -8.55 9.06
C PHE A 283 5.36 -8.11 8.56
N LEU A 284 6.01 -8.96 7.77
CA LEU A 284 7.33 -8.68 7.25
C LEU A 284 7.28 -7.58 6.17
N GLN A 285 6.22 -7.55 5.35
CA GLN A 285 5.99 -6.47 4.38
C GLN A 285 5.91 -5.12 5.10
N ARG A 286 5.06 -5.02 6.14
CA ARG A 286 4.94 -3.79 6.94
C ARG A 286 6.25 -3.42 7.64
N SER A 287 6.93 -4.41 8.21
CA SER A 287 8.22 -4.21 8.89
C SER A 287 9.27 -3.66 7.92
N LEU A 288 9.39 -4.23 6.72
CA LEU A 288 10.33 -3.80 5.69
C LEU A 288 10.08 -2.36 5.25
N ILE A 289 8.82 -2.02 4.94
CA ILE A 289 8.45 -0.66 4.52
C ILE A 289 8.74 0.35 5.65
N ARG A 290 8.42 0.01 6.91
CA ARG A 290 8.73 0.87 8.06
C ARG A 290 10.23 1.03 8.23
N TYR A 291 11.00 -0.03 8.07
CA TYR A 291 12.46 0.01 8.13
C TYR A 291 13.03 0.96 7.06
N TYR A 292 12.60 0.85 5.81
CA TYR A 292 13.02 1.78 4.76
C TYR A 292 12.70 3.24 5.10
N LYS A 293 11.50 3.50 5.64
CA LYS A 293 11.17 4.86 6.12
C LYS A 293 12.08 5.31 7.25
N GLN A 294 12.42 4.43 8.19
CA GLN A 294 13.31 4.76 9.33
C GLN A 294 14.72 5.11 8.87
N ILE A 295 15.33 4.30 8.00
CA ILE A 295 16.69 4.58 7.50
C ILE A 295 16.74 5.86 6.66
N LEU A 296 15.73 6.09 5.80
CA LEU A 296 15.66 7.29 4.96
C LEU A 296 15.40 8.58 5.76
N GLN A 297 14.91 8.47 6.99
CA GLN A 297 14.64 9.58 7.91
C GLN A 297 15.66 9.68 9.06
N ASN A 298 16.76 8.91 9.02
CA ASN A 298 17.79 8.86 10.05
C ASN A 298 17.27 8.48 11.45
N LYS A 299 16.30 7.56 11.53
CA LYS A 299 15.71 7.07 12.78
C LYS A 299 16.30 5.73 13.24
N ASP A 300 17.19 5.12 12.46
CA ASP A 300 17.89 3.88 12.78
C ASP A 300 19.36 4.19 13.06
N ASN A 301 19.75 4.20 14.32
CA ASN A 301 21.10 4.57 14.75
C ASN A 301 22.16 3.53 14.32
N ASP A 302 21.83 2.25 14.33
CA ASP A 302 22.74 1.18 13.91
C ASP A 302 23.08 1.33 12.41
N PHE A 303 22.08 1.68 11.58
CA PHE A 303 22.27 1.94 10.16
C PHE A 303 23.14 3.20 9.92
N ILE A 304 22.92 4.28 10.69
CA ILE A 304 23.73 5.51 10.59
C ILE A 304 25.20 5.22 10.95
N GLU A 305 25.46 4.42 12.00
CA GLU A 305 26.82 4.02 12.35
C GLU A 305 27.50 3.23 11.23
N LEU A 306 26.77 2.33 10.55
CA LEU A 306 27.29 1.62 9.38
C LEU A 306 27.62 2.57 8.22
N LEU A 307 26.74 3.53 7.93
CA LEU A 307 26.98 4.55 6.91
C LEU A 307 28.25 5.34 7.21
N LYS A 308 28.41 5.76 8.47
CA LYS A 308 29.56 6.53 8.91
C LYS A 308 30.87 5.73 8.82
N MET A 309 30.83 4.48 9.29
CA MET A 309 31.98 3.59 9.26
C MET A 309 32.39 3.25 7.81
N CYS A 310 31.44 2.87 6.95
CA CYS A 310 31.77 2.40 5.61
C CYS A 310 32.06 3.54 4.62
N PHE A 311 31.38 4.69 4.74
CA PHE A 311 31.36 5.71 3.69
C PHE A 311 31.65 7.13 4.18
N GLY A 312 31.80 7.36 5.49
CA GLY A 312 31.94 8.70 6.05
C GLY A 312 30.68 9.57 5.95
N ILE A 313 29.49 8.95 5.83
CA ILE A 313 28.18 9.62 5.71
C ILE A 313 27.53 9.63 7.09
N ASP A 314 27.02 10.79 7.53
CA ASP A 314 26.36 10.95 8.83
C ASP A 314 24.84 10.71 8.75
N GLY A 315 24.27 10.55 7.56
CA GLY A 315 22.85 10.26 7.39
C GLY A 315 22.36 10.34 5.95
N LEU A 316 21.08 10.02 5.77
CA LEU A 316 20.38 10.09 4.50
C LEU A 316 19.31 11.18 4.53
N ASN A 317 18.94 11.71 3.37
CA ASN A 317 17.69 12.44 3.18
C ASN A 317 16.92 11.77 2.06
N GLY A 318 15.98 10.88 2.42
CA GLY A 318 15.41 9.96 1.47
C GLY A 318 13.92 10.17 1.20
N GLN A 319 13.47 9.71 0.02
CA GLN A 319 12.07 9.57 -0.39
C GLN A 319 11.87 8.12 -0.84
N LEU A 320 10.76 7.51 -0.38
CA LEU A 320 10.42 6.14 -0.70
C LEU A 320 9.30 6.11 -1.75
N ILE A 321 9.47 5.27 -2.79
CA ILE A 321 8.45 5.00 -3.81
C ILE A 321 8.24 3.49 -3.87
N VAL A 322 7.02 3.03 -3.65
CA VAL A 322 6.68 1.60 -3.58
C VAL A 322 5.60 1.29 -4.59
N VAL A 323 5.83 0.35 -5.47
CA VAL A 323 4.76 -0.29 -6.26
C VAL A 323 4.33 -1.53 -5.51
N THR A 324 3.05 -1.67 -5.24
CA THR A 324 2.54 -2.82 -4.48
C THR A 324 1.11 -3.19 -4.87
N HIS A 325 0.81 -4.48 -4.77
CA HIS A 325 -0.52 -5.06 -4.84
C HIS A 325 -1.03 -5.53 -3.47
N SER A 326 -0.25 -5.30 -2.41
CA SER A 326 -0.60 -5.71 -1.05
C SER A 326 -1.16 -4.55 -0.23
N THR A 327 -2.33 -4.75 0.37
CA THR A 327 -2.92 -3.83 1.34
C THR A 327 -2.05 -3.67 2.59
N ASP A 328 -1.28 -4.71 2.94
CA ASP A 328 -0.38 -4.70 4.09
C ASP A 328 0.86 -3.83 3.87
N ALA A 329 1.33 -3.70 2.63
CA ALA A 329 2.44 -2.81 2.30
C ALA A 329 2.07 -1.31 2.36
N LEU A 330 0.77 -0.97 2.35
CA LEU A 330 0.30 0.41 2.47
C LEU A 330 0.46 0.92 3.91
N VAL A 331 1.62 1.51 4.19
CA VAL A 331 1.97 2.08 5.50
C VAL A 331 1.89 3.59 5.44
N GLY A 332 0.78 4.15 5.90
CA GLY A 332 0.51 5.59 5.83
C GLY A 332 -0.98 5.84 5.77
N ASP A 333 -1.37 6.92 5.11
CA ASP A 333 -2.75 7.27 4.84
C ASP A 333 -2.99 7.51 3.33
N TYR A 334 -4.19 7.96 2.96
CA TYR A 334 -4.56 8.18 1.57
C TYR A 334 -3.67 9.19 0.84
N ARG A 335 -3.03 10.13 1.54
CA ARG A 335 -2.13 11.15 0.95
C ARG A 335 -0.86 10.55 0.38
N ASN A 336 -0.48 9.37 0.87
CA ASN A 336 0.67 8.62 0.35
C ASN A 336 0.33 7.80 -0.91
N LEU A 337 -0.94 7.70 -1.30
CA LEU A 337 -1.37 6.87 -2.43
C LEU A 337 -1.26 7.63 -3.75
N ILE A 338 -0.80 6.94 -4.78
CA ILE A 338 -0.85 7.37 -6.18
C ILE A 338 -1.57 6.26 -6.94
N ARG A 339 -2.82 6.53 -7.32
CA ARG A 339 -3.65 5.54 -8.02
C ARG A 339 -3.52 5.67 -9.52
N PHE A 340 -3.20 4.55 -10.15
CA PHE A 340 -3.27 4.35 -11.60
C PHE A 340 -4.60 3.68 -11.93
N TYR A 341 -5.34 4.21 -12.89
CA TYR A 341 -6.61 3.64 -13.34
C TYR A 341 -6.79 3.89 -14.84
N LYS A 342 -7.67 3.13 -15.46
CA LYS A 342 -7.95 3.23 -16.89
C LYS A 342 -9.30 3.91 -17.10
N THR A 343 -9.36 4.81 -18.08
CA THR A 343 -10.63 5.36 -18.58
C THR A 343 -10.59 5.19 -20.09
N GLU A 344 -11.54 4.46 -20.66
CA GLU A 344 -11.52 4.06 -22.07
C GLU A 344 -10.21 3.31 -22.40
N GLU A 345 -9.33 3.90 -23.22
CA GLU A 345 -8.04 3.29 -23.57
C GLU A 345 -6.83 3.98 -22.91
N LYS A 346 -7.06 5.04 -22.11
CA LYS A 346 -5.99 5.84 -21.54
C LYS A 346 -5.78 5.54 -20.06
N THR A 347 -4.51 5.42 -19.64
CA THR A 347 -4.13 5.41 -18.23
C THR A 347 -4.19 6.82 -17.66
N ASN A 348 -4.82 6.97 -16.50
CA ASN A 348 -4.89 8.20 -15.73
C ASN A 348 -4.29 7.97 -14.34
N ILE A 349 -3.82 9.06 -13.71
CA ILE A 349 -3.13 8.99 -12.42
C ILE A 349 -3.69 10.05 -11.48
N ILE A 350 -3.98 9.64 -10.25
CA ILE A 350 -4.42 10.53 -9.17
C ILE A 350 -3.45 10.41 -7.99
N SER A 351 -2.95 11.56 -7.55
CA SER A 351 -2.08 11.65 -6.37
C SER A 351 -2.88 12.06 -5.14
N GLY A 352 -2.88 11.23 -4.10
CA GLY A 352 -3.64 11.46 -2.87
C GLY A 352 -3.26 12.76 -2.15
N ILE A 353 -1.99 13.17 -2.23
CA ILE A 353 -1.52 14.43 -1.63
C ILE A 353 -2.15 15.67 -2.28
N SER A 354 -2.62 15.57 -3.52
CA SER A 354 -3.28 16.69 -4.21
C SER A 354 -4.75 16.84 -3.84
N LEU A 355 -5.32 15.87 -3.12
CA LEU A 355 -6.73 15.89 -2.74
C LEU A 355 -6.96 16.84 -1.56
N ASN A 356 -7.91 17.74 -1.72
CA ASN A 356 -8.33 18.67 -0.69
C ASN A 356 -9.68 18.23 -0.12
N LEU A 357 -9.63 17.34 0.89
CA LEU A 357 -10.81 16.84 1.57
C LEU A 357 -11.16 17.77 2.74
N ARG A 358 -12.46 17.91 3.06
CA ARG A 358 -12.90 18.72 4.20
C ARG A 358 -12.46 18.06 5.51
N ASP A 359 -12.06 18.86 6.51
CA ASP A 359 -11.54 18.40 7.82
C ASP A 359 -12.42 17.34 8.51
N GLU A 360 -13.75 17.50 8.44
CA GLU A 360 -14.69 16.54 9.01
C GLU A 360 -14.59 15.16 8.34
N ASN A 361 -14.47 15.14 7.02
CA ASN A 361 -14.30 13.92 6.24
C ASN A 361 -12.93 13.29 6.52
N GLU A 362 -11.87 14.10 6.62
CA GLU A 362 -10.51 13.62 6.84
C GLU A 362 -10.38 12.80 8.12
N LYS A 363 -10.99 13.25 9.22
CA LYS A 363 -10.98 12.51 10.48
C LYS A 363 -11.59 11.11 10.35
N HIS A 364 -12.75 11.02 9.72
CA HIS A 364 -13.41 9.72 9.47
C HIS A 364 -12.55 8.81 8.58
N LEU A 365 -11.94 9.37 7.54
CA LEU A 365 -11.09 8.63 6.62
C LEU A 365 -9.84 8.07 7.30
N LEU A 366 -9.17 8.86 8.13
CA LEU A 366 -7.99 8.40 8.88
C LEU A 366 -8.34 7.27 9.86
N MET A 367 -9.52 7.32 10.48
CA MET A 367 -9.98 6.26 11.38
C MET A 367 -10.28 4.96 10.66
N HIS A 368 -10.90 5.01 9.47
CA HIS A 368 -11.34 3.83 8.71
C HIS A 368 -10.34 3.40 7.63
N PHE A 369 -9.23 4.13 7.42
CA PHE A 369 -8.25 3.81 6.38
C PHE A 369 -7.73 2.36 6.43
N PRO A 370 -7.46 1.76 7.61
CA PRO A 370 -7.04 0.36 7.67
C PRO A 370 -8.05 -0.63 7.07
N GLU A 371 -9.34 -0.32 7.17
CA GLU A 371 -10.45 -1.18 6.74
C GLU A 371 -10.78 -1.01 5.26
N ILE A 372 -10.49 0.17 4.71
CA ILE A 372 -10.83 0.50 3.31
C ILE A 372 -9.67 0.32 2.32
N LYS A 373 -8.52 -0.16 2.75
CA LYS A 373 -7.34 -0.31 1.88
C LYS A 373 -7.62 -1.18 0.65
N GLU A 374 -8.46 -2.19 0.79
CA GLU A 374 -8.85 -3.08 -0.30
C GLU A 374 -9.62 -2.34 -1.41
N ALA A 375 -10.43 -1.34 -1.04
CA ALA A 375 -11.19 -0.53 -1.97
C ALA A 375 -10.32 0.16 -3.03
N PHE A 376 -9.08 0.50 -2.69
CA PHE A 376 -8.16 1.16 -3.64
C PHE A 376 -7.70 0.25 -4.78
N TYR A 377 -7.92 -1.06 -4.67
CA TYR A 377 -7.65 -2.06 -5.71
C TYR A 377 -8.93 -2.52 -6.42
N ALA A 378 -10.11 -2.14 -5.90
CA ALA A 378 -11.38 -2.55 -6.45
C ALA A 378 -11.75 -1.78 -7.73
N LYS A 379 -12.49 -2.45 -8.62
CA LYS A 379 -13.14 -1.84 -9.80
C LYS A 379 -14.43 -1.12 -9.42
N CYS A 380 -15.15 -1.65 -8.43
CA CYS A 380 -16.34 -1.05 -7.85
C CYS A 380 -16.42 -1.39 -6.36
N VAL A 381 -16.99 -0.50 -5.56
CA VAL A 381 -17.18 -0.70 -4.12
C VAL A 381 -18.64 -0.63 -3.78
N ILE A 382 -19.13 -1.60 -3.01
CA ILE A 382 -20.47 -1.54 -2.39
C ILE A 382 -20.31 -1.04 -0.96
N LEU A 383 -20.85 0.13 -0.66
CA LEU A 383 -20.89 0.74 0.66
C LEU A 383 -22.21 0.40 1.36
N ILE A 384 -22.16 -0.12 2.56
CA ILE A 384 -23.30 -0.52 3.37
C ILE A 384 -23.23 0.06 4.78
N GLU A 385 -24.38 0.17 5.46
CA GLU A 385 -24.44 0.77 6.79
C GLU A 385 -24.01 -0.16 7.91
N GLY A 386 -24.33 -1.47 7.82
CA GLY A 386 -24.27 -2.34 8.97
C GLY A 386 -23.64 -3.71 8.75
N GLN A 387 -23.42 -4.39 9.88
CA GLN A 387 -22.81 -5.71 9.90
C GLN A 387 -23.72 -6.82 9.35
N THR A 388 -25.04 -6.65 9.43
CA THR A 388 -26.00 -7.64 8.94
C THR A 388 -25.94 -7.73 7.42
N GLU A 389 -25.94 -6.59 6.75
CA GLU A 389 -25.78 -6.49 5.30
C GLU A 389 -24.42 -7.01 4.86
N TYR A 390 -23.35 -6.66 5.61
CA TYR A 390 -21.99 -7.17 5.33
C TYR A 390 -21.95 -8.70 5.34
N GLY A 391 -22.70 -9.33 6.23
CA GLY A 391 -22.79 -10.78 6.30
C GLY A 391 -23.57 -11.43 5.15
N CYS A 392 -24.54 -10.73 4.55
CA CYS A 392 -25.43 -11.32 3.54
C CYS A 392 -25.05 -11.00 2.09
N ILE A 393 -24.48 -9.83 1.79
CA ILE A 393 -24.20 -9.40 0.41
C ILE A 393 -23.35 -10.40 -0.38
N PRO A 394 -22.25 -10.97 0.14
CA PRO A 394 -21.50 -11.96 -0.61
C PRO A 394 -22.35 -13.17 -1.03
N SER A 395 -23.16 -13.70 -0.11
CA SER A 395 -24.04 -14.83 -0.42
C SER A 395 -25.19 -14.44 -1.36
N PHE A 396 -25.73 -13.23 -1.26
CA PHE A 396 -26.71 -12.72 -2.21
C PHE A 396 -26.13 -12.64 -3.63
N ALA A 397 -24.89 -12.16 -3.76
CA ALA A 397 -24.21 -12.10 -5.05
C ALA A 397 -24.00 -13.51 -5.64
N GLU A 398 -23.54 -14.48 -4.83
CA GLU A 398 -23.39 -15.87 -5.24
C GLU A 398 -24.75 -16.46 -5.69
N THR A 399 -25.82 -16.22 -4.92
CA THR A 399 -27.19 -16.67 -5.24
C THR A 399 -27.70 -16.07 -6.55
N LEU A 400 -27.30 -14.84 -6.87
CA LEU A 400 -27.58 -14.16 -8.14
C LEU A 400 -26.63 -14.58 -9.27
N ASN A 401 -25.72 -15.54 -9.06
CA ASN A 401 -24.65 -15.96 -9.97
C ASN A 401 -23.70 -14.81 -10.35
N ILE A 402 -23.39 -13.93 -9.41
CA ILE A 402 -22.43 -12.83 -9.56
C ILE A 402 -21.25 -13.08 -8.62
N SER A 403 -20.06 -13.33 -9.19
CA SER A 403 -18.82 -13.45 -8.42
C SER A 403 -18.24 -12.07 -8.15
N LEU A 404 -18.29 -11.61 -6.91
CA LEU A 404 -17.72 -10.30 -6.53
C LEU A 404 -16.21 -10.27 -6.72
N ASP A 405 -15.52 -11.35 -6.34
CA ASP A 405 -14.05 -11.45 -6.44
C ASP A 405 -13.58 -11.42 -7.89
N ASP A 406 -14.22 -12.20 -8.80
CA ASP A 406 -13.84 -12.21 -10.22
C ASP A 406 -14.06 -10.86 -10.91
N LEU A 407 -15.02 -10.10 -10.43
CA LEU A 407 -15.35 -8.77 -10.93
C LEU A 407 -14.53 -7.65 -10.25
N GLY A 408 -13.77 -7.96 -9.21
CA GLY A 408 -13.05 -6.97 -8.43
C GLY A 408 -13.97 -6.02 -7.67
N ILE A 409 -15.09 -6.52 -7.14
CA ILE A 409 -16.05 -5.74 -6.35
C ILE A 409 -15.77 -5.96 -4.86
N SER A 410 -15.46 -4.89 -4.14
CA SER A 410 -15.25 -4.92 -2.69
C SER A 410 -16.51 -4.46 -1.95
N VAL A 411 -16.82 -5.08 -0.80
CA VAL A 411 -17.93 -4.69 0.07
C VAL A 411 -17.37 -4.06 1.34
N ILE A 412 -17.77 -2.83 1.64
CA ILE A 412 -17.28 -2.10 2.81
C ILE A 412 -18.43 -1.76 3.75
N ASN A 413 -18.30 -2.19 5.00
CA ASN A 413 -19.17 -1.77 6.08
C ASN A 413 -18.73 -0.41 6.61
N ALA A 414 -19.52 0.62 6.37
CA ALA A 414 -19.23 1.98 6.82
C ALA A 414 -19.44 2.19 8.34
N GLY A 415 -20.11 1.25 9.02
CA GLY A 415 -20.40 1.37 10.45
C GLY A 415 -21.48 2.41 10.81
N GLY A 416 -22.23 2.87 9.81
CA GLY A 416 -23.34 3.80 9.95
C GLY A 416 -23.44 4.81 8.81
N GLU A 417 -24.63 5.40 8.65
CA GLU A 417 -24.93 6.38 7.58
C GLU A 417 -23.92 7.53 7.51
N GLY A 418 -23.54 8.08 8.66
CA GLY A 418 -22.65 9.26 8.72
C GLY A 418 -21.27 9.05 8.13
N THR A 419 -20.85 7.79 7.95
CA THR A 419 -19.54 7.43 7.39
C THR A 419 -19.61 7.11 5.88
N ILE A 420 -20.76 6.71 5.35
CA ILE A 420 -20.90 6.39 3.91
C ILE A 420 -20.50 7.59 3.04
N LYS A 421 -21.03 8.78 3.35
CA LYS A 421 -20.77 9.98 2.55
C LYS A 421 -19.29 10.38 2.53
N PRO A 422 -18.55 10.44 3.66
CA PRO A 422 -17.10 10.63 3.66
C PRO A 422 -16.34 9.60 2.83
N LEU A 423 -16.69 8.30 2.96
CA LEU A 423 -16.06 7.23 2.19
C LEU A 423 -16.32 7.38 0.69
N LYS A 424 -17.57 7.65 0.29
CA LYS A 424 -17.92 7.92 -1.09
C LYS A 424 -17.13 9.09 -1.67
N CYS A 425 -17.02 10.21 -0.95
CA CYS A 425 -16.20 11.35 -1.38
C CYS A 425 -14.74 10.98 -1.59
N LEU A 426 -14.16 10.11 -0.76
CA LEU A 426 -12.78 9.63 -0.96
C LEU A 426 -12.67 8.75 -2.20
N LEU A 427 -13.57 7.78 -2.36
CA LEU A 427 -13.58 6.87 -3.50
C LEU A 427 -13.74 7.65 -4.81
N ASP A 428 -14.67 8.60 -4.85
CA ASP A 428 -14.89 9.49 -6.01
C ASP A 428 -13.64 10.31 -6.32
N ALA A 429 -12.96 10.86 -5.29
CA ALA A 429 -11.73 11.62 -5.45
C ALA A 429 -10.59 10.79 -6.03
N PHE A 430 -10.59 9.48 -5.82
CA PHE A 430 -9.67 8.52 -6.43
C PHE A 430 -10.23 7.87 -7.70
N ALA A 431 -11.36 8.35 -8.24
CA ALA A 431 -12.04 7.77 -9.39
C ALA A 431 -12.38 6.27 -9.20
N ILE A 432 -12.78 5.86 -7.99
CA ILE A 432 -13.24 4.51 -7.70
C ILE A 432 -14.76 4.53 -7.67
N PRO A 433 -15.44 3.88 -8.62
CA PRO A 433 -16.89 3.80 -8.62
C PRO A 433 -17.43 3.14 -7.35
N SER A 434 -18.49 3.70 -6.78
CA SER A 434 -19.11 3.13 -5.58
C SER A 434 -20.62 3.12 -5.67
N ILE A 435 -21.23 2.06 -5.14
CA ILE A 435 -22.66 1.88 -4.98
C ILE A 435 -22.97 1.93 -3.50
N SER A 436 -23.88 2.78 -3.09
CA SER A 436 -24.24 2.94 -1.67
C SER A 436 -25.63 2.37 -1.39
N ILE A 437 -25.76 1.60 -0.31
CA ILE A 437 -27.04 1.08 0.16
C ILE A 437 -27.31 1.71 1.54
N TYR A 438 -28.44 2.39 1.64
CA TYR A 438 -28.88 3.11 2.82
C TYR A 438 -30.14 2.49 3.43
N ASP A 439 -30.28 2.58 4.73
CA ASP A 439 -31.52 2.28 5.43
C ASP A 439 -32.62 3.29 5.04
N GLY A 440 -33.88 2.87 5.01
CA GLY A 440 -35.01 3.70 4.55
C GLY A 440 -35.35 4.86 5.47
N ASP A 441 -34.88 4.85 6.73
CA ASP A 441 -35.06 5.97 7.67
C ASP A 441 -34.32 7.25 7.21
N VAL A 442 -33.35 7.12 6.33
CA VAL A 442 -32.56 8.22 5.75
C VAL A 442 -33.17 8.79 4.46
N LYS A 443 -34.16 8.15 3.88
CA LYS A 443 -34.74 8.48 2.56
C LYS A 443 -35.42 9.85 2.47
N ASN A 444 -35.85 10.40 3.60
CA ASN A 444 -36.59 11.66 3.65
C ASN A 444 -35.71 12.85 3.21
N GLY A 445 -35.93 13.32 1.95
CA GLY A 445 -35.31 14.51 1.38
C GLY A 445 -34.12 14.28 0.46
N LYS A 446 -33.74 13.03 0.16
CA LYS A 446 -32.69 12.73 -0.85
C LYS A 446 -33.34 12.40 -2.20
N THR A 447 -32.88 13.03 -3.27
CA THR A 447 -33.11 12.56 -4.64
C THR A 447 -32.18 11.37 -4.86
N SER A 448 -32.73 10.21 -5.17
CA SER A 448 -31.97 9.00 -5.49
C SER A 448 -31.05 9.27 -6.69
N ALA A 449 -29.75 9.21 -6.48
CA ALA A 449 -28.78 9.13 -7.57
C ALA A 449 -28.79 7.69 -8.13
N THR A 450 -28.25 7.50 -9.33
CA THR A 450 -28.23 6.20 -10.02
C THR A 450 -27.39 5.12 -9.33
N ASP A 451 -26.58 5.53 -8.36
CA ASP A 451 -25.63 4.73 -7.57
C ASP A 451 -26.01 4.66 -6.08
N GLU A 452 -27.20 5.14 -5.71
CA GLU A 452 -27.71 5.12 -4.34
C GLU A 452 -29.01 4.31 -4.25
N PHE A 453 -29.03 3.31 -3.40
CA PHE A 453 -30.13 2.42 -3.14
C PHE A 453 -30.62 2.57 -1.71
N PHE A 454 -31.93 2.47 -1.53
CA PHE A 454 -32.56 2.61 -0.22
C PHE A 454 -33.46 1.42 0.06
N THR A 455 -33.45 0.91 1.28
CA THR A 455 -34.46 -0.04 1.71
C THR A 455 -35.85 0.64 1.69
N ASN A 456 -36.92 -0.13 1.47
CA ASN A 456 -38.27 0.38 1.54
C ASN A 456 -38.71 0.58 2.99
N GLU A 457 -38.11 -0.18 3.88
CA GLU A 457 -38.37 -0.18 5.32
C GLU A 457 -37.26 0.56 6.07
N LEU A 458 -37.48 0.77 7.39
CA LEU A 458 -36.57 1.55 8.25
C LEU A 458 -35.16 0.96 8.42
N CYS A 459 -34.97 -0.32 8.15
CA CYS A 459 -33.68 -0.99 8.16
C CYS A 459 -33.76 -2.37 7.51
N PHE A 460 -32.58 -2.97 7.25
CA PHE A 460 -32.42 -4.28 6.63
C PHE A 460 -33.27 -5.38 7.28
N GLU A 461 -33.25 -5.49 8.60
CA GLU A 461 -33.92 -6.55 9.33
C GLU A 461 -35.46 -6.49 9.12
N ILE A 462 -36.02 -5.28 9.08
CA ILE A 462 -37.45 -5.06 8.82
C ILE A 462 -37.76 -5.35 7.36
N GLU A 463 -36.93 -4.89 6.44
CA GLU A 463 -37.07 -5.13 5.00
C GLU A 463 -37.16 -6.62 4.68
N VAL A 464 -36.25 -7.44 5.21
CA VAL A 464 -36.23 -8.88 4.98
C VAL A 464 -37.48 -9.56 5.50
N VAL A 465 -37.90 -9.27 6.74
CA VAL A 465 -39.09 -9.90 7.34
C VAL A 465 -40.35 -9.55 6.57
N LYS A 466 -40.55 -8.26 6.25
CA LYS A 466 -41.74 -7.82 5.53
C LYS A 466 -41.76 -8.30 4.08
N HIS A 467 -40.63 -8.31 3.41
CA HIS A 467 -40.48 -8.82 2.06
C HIS A 467 -40.88 -10.32 1.97
N LEU A 468 -40.33 -11.14 2.87
CA LEU A 468 -40.65 -12.56 2.94
C LEU A 468 -42.13 -12.80 3.30
N TYR A 469 -42.68 -12.02 4.23
CA TYR A 469 -44.08 -12.12 4.61
C TYR A 469 -45.02 -11.77 3.43
N ALA A 470 -44.74 -10.68 2.74
CA ALA A 470 -45.54 -10.24 1.58
C ALA A 470 -45.55 -11.28 0.44
N ASN A 471 -44.50 -12.07 0.33
CA ASN A 471 -44.39 -13.17 -0.64
C ASN A 471 -44.90 -14.51 -0.10
N GLY A 472 -45.60 -14.54 1.06
CA GLY A 472 -46.16 -15.75 1.67
C GLY A 472 -45.12 -16.73 2.21
N GLN A 473 -43.90 -16.27 2.52
CA GLN A 473 -42.76 -17.10 2.90
C GLN A 473 -42.45 -17.02 4.40
N THR A 474 -43.49 -17.04 5.23
CA THR A 474 -43.38 -17.00 6.70
C THR A 474 -42.53 -18.13 7.28
N SER A 475 -42.53 -19.30 6.64
CA SER A 475 -41.70 -20.46 7.02
C SER A 475 -40.21 -20.16 6.95
N ILE A 476 -39.77 -19.34 5.95
CA ILE A 476 -38.35 -18.94 5.83
C ILE A 476 -37.95 -18.00 6.98
N VAL A 477 -38.82 -17.04 7.35
CA VAL A 477 -38.58 -16.16 8.50
C VAL A 477 -38.38 -16.98 9.78
N LYS A 478 -39.19 -18.01 10.00
CA LYS A 478 -39.04 -18.92 11.14
C LYS A 478 -37.78 -19.77 11.05
N GLN A 479 -37.46 -20.30 9.87
CA GLN A 479 -36.24 -21.05 9.64
C GLN A 479 -34.98 -20.27 10.01
N ILE A 480 -34.89 -18.99 9.62
CA ILE A 480 -33.77 -18.11 9.98
C ILE A 480 -33.64 -17.94 11.49
N VAL A 481 -34.77 -17.81 12.21
CA VAL A 481 -34.75 -17.77 13.69
C VAL A 481 -34.18 -19.06 14.28
N GLN A 482 -34.63 -20.22 13.77
CA GLN A 482 -34.21 -21.55 14.26
C GLN A 482 -32.72 -21.82 13.99
N GLU A 483 -32.23 -21.44 12.80
CA GLU A 483 -30.81 -21.60 12.45
C GLU A 483 -29.89 -20.72 13.30
N LEU A 484 -30.31 -19.49 13.61
CA LEU A 484 -29.52 -18.60 14.45
C LEU A 484 -29.60 -18.97 15.93
N ASP A 485 -30.78 -19.36 16.40
CA ASP A 485 -31.05 -19.74 17.79
C ASP A 485 -32.16 -20.79 17.86
N SER A 486 -31.78 -22.05 18.00
CA SER A 486 -32.70 -23.20 18.04
C SER A 486 -33.81 -23.10 19.11
N LYS A 487 -33.65 -22.22 20.09
CA LYS A 487 -34.63 -21.91 21.12
C LYS A 487 -35.35 -20.55 20.90
N GLY A 488 -34.94 -19.80 19.87
CA GLY A 488 -35.39 -18.42 19.65
C GLY A 488 -36.90 -18.26 19.56
N GLU A 489 -37.60 -19.18 18.89
CA GLU A 489 -39.07 -19.16 18.80
C GLU A 489 -39.79 -19.44 20.13
N ASN A 490 -39.13 -20.17 21.04
CA ASN A 490 -39.70 -20.58 22.32
C ASN A 490 -39.38 -19.64 23.48
N VAL A 491 -38.55 -18.62 23.25
CA VAL A 491 -38.22 -17.60 24.25
C VAL A 491 -39.36 -16.60 24.34
N VAL A 492 -39.83 -16.31 25.57
CA VAL A 492 -40.81 -15.25 25.81
C VAL A 492 -40.10 -13.90 25.64
N LEU A 493 -40.61 -13.09 24.72
CA LEU A 493 -40.07 -11.77 24.44
C LEU A 493 -40.66 -10.75 25.42
N GLU A 494 -39.89 -10.39 26.42
CA GLU A 494 -40.29 -9.41 27.44
C GLU A 494 -40.29 -7.98 26.88
N ALA A 495 -41.13 -7.12 27.45
CA ALA A 495 -41.24 -5.72 27.02
C ALA A 495 -39.88 -4.97 27.04
N ASN A 496 -39.02 -5.23 28.05
CA ASN A 496 -37.69 -4.63 28.10
C ASN A 496 -36.78 -5.09 26.96
N TYR A 497 -36.96 -6.33 26.47
CA TYR A 497 -36.23 -6.86 25.33
C TYR A 497 -36.62 -6.13 24.04
N LEU A 498 -37.92 -5.87 23.86
CA LEU A 498 -38.47 -5.28 22.64
C LEU A 498 -38.49 -3.75 22.63
N LYS A 499 -38.20 -3.09 23.76
CA LYS A 499 -38.35 -1.63 23.90
C LYS A 499 -37.68 -0.83 22.78
N LYS A 500 -36.37 -1.02 22.58
CA LYS A 500 -35.62 -0.29 21.53
C LYS A 500 -36.10 -0.58 20.11
N PRO A 501 -36.32 -1.86 19.68
CA PRO A 501 -36.89 -2.15 18.38
C PRO A 501 -38.26 -1.51 18.15
N PHE A 502 -39.17 -1.58 19.13
CA PHE A 502 -40.50 -1.02 19.02
C PHE A 502 -40.49 0.50 18.96
N GLU A 503 -39.62 1.15 19.76
CA GLU A 503 -39.39 2.60 19.66
C GLU A 503 -38.92 3.01 18.27
N LYS A 504 -37.97 2.28 17.66
CA LYS A 504 -37.50 2.54 16.27
C LYS A 504 -38.64 2.35 15.24
N MET A 505 -39.52 1.38 15.44
CA MET A 505 -40.68 1.13 14.58
C MET A 505 -41.88 2.05 14.88
N GLY A 506 -41.79 2.93 15.87
CA GLY A 506 -42.90 3.79 16.29
C GLY A 506 -44.06 3.05 17.00
N ILE A 507 -43.80 1.87 17.55
CA ILE A 507 -44.80 1.01 18.20
C ILE A 507 -44.80 1.31 19.71
N ASN A 508 -46.03 1.53 20.26
CA ASN A 508 -46.18 1.75 21.69
C ASN A 508 -46.04 0.46 22.51
N ILE A 509 -44.97 0.34 23.24
CA ILE A 509 -44.65 -0.84 24.07
C ILE A 509 -45.64 -1.06 25.21
N ALA A 510 -46.36 0.00 25.67
CA ALA A 510 -47.30 -0.08 26.80
C ALA A 510 -48.51 -1.00 26.53
N THR A 511 -48.85 -1.24 25.28
CA THR A 511 -49.96 -2.12 24.87
C THR A 511 -49.50 -3.57 24.62
N TYR A 512 -48.19 -3.84 24.77
CA TYR A 512 -47.62 -5.15 24.45
C TYR A 512 -47.75 -6.13 25.62
N THR A 513 -48.21 -7.33 25.32
CA THR A 513 -48.24 -8.47 26.24
C THR A 513 -47.10 -9.45 25.89
N PRO A 514 -46.24 -9.83 26.86
CA PRO A 514 -45.16 -10.77 26.63
C PRO A 514 -45.67 -12.09 26.05
N LYS A 515 -45.10 -12.55 24.92
CA LYS A 515 -45.40 -13.82 24.28
C LYS A 515 -44.17 -14.40 23.59
N LYS A 516 -44.25 -15.67 23.19
CA LYS A 516 -43.23 -16.32 22.38
C LYS A 516 -43.45 -16.00 20.91
N LEU A 517 -42.36 -16.04 20.10
CA LEU A 517 -42.51 -15.96 18.63
C LEU A 517 -43.37 -17.09 18.09
N SER A 518 -43.28 -18.30 18.66
CA SER A 518 -44.13 -19.45 18.29
C SER A 518 -45.62 -19.20 18.47
N ASP A 519 -46.03 -18.30 19.34
CA ASP A 519 -47.44 -17.99 19.65
C ASP A 519 -47.98 -16.86 18.79
N VAL A 520 -47.14 -16.28 17.90
CA VAL A 520 -47.55 -15.20 16.97
C VAL A 520 -48.29 -15.80 15.77
N SER A 521 -49.48 -15.30 15.50
CA SER A 521 -50.30 -15.78 14.37
C SER A 521 -49.76 -15.31 13.04
N GLU A 522 -49.58 -16.23 12.09
CA GLU A 522 -49.19 -15.90 10.71
C GLU A 522 -50.29 -15.12 9.94
N SER A 523 -51.52 -15.19 10.39
CA SER A 523 -52.63 -14.43 9.77
C SER A 523 -52.71 -12.98 10.23
N ASP A 524 -52.06 -12.61 11.33
CA ASP A 524 -51.96 -11.22 11.79
C ASP A 524 -50.65 -10.61 11.25
N THR A 525 -50.77 -9.94 10.11
CA THR A 525 -49.68 -9.29 9.41
C THR A 525 -48.88 -8.34 10.29
N ALA A 526 -49.60 -7.48 11.04
CA ALA A 526 -48.96 -6.44 11.84
C ALA A 526 -48.18 -7.07 13.00
N GLU A 527 -48.82 -8.01 13.71
CA GLU A 527 -48.18 -8.68 14.83
C GLU A 527 -46.96 -9.52 14.38
N PHE A 528 -47.15 -10.34 13.32
CA PHE A 528 -46.07 -11.16 12.79
C PHE A 528 -44.84 -10.31 12.39
N CYS A 529 -45.04 -9.35 11.49
CA CYS A 529 -43.97 -8.50 11.03
C CYS A 529 -43.26 -7.73 12.16
N ASN A 530 -44.05 -7.17 13.09
CA ASN A 530 -43.46 -6.39 14.19
C ASN A 530 -42.64 -7.26 15.14
N MET A 531 -43.11 -8.45 15.50
CA MET A 531 -42.43 -9.34 16.45
C MET A 531 -41.17 -9.96 15.86
N TYR A 532 -41.23 -10.48 14.64
CA TYR A 532 -40.05 -11.05 13.99
C TYR A 532 -39.04 -9.98 13.60
N SER A 533 -39.46 -8.81 13.11
CA SER A 533 -38.55 -7.68 12.88
C SER A 533 -37.84 -7.23 14.15
N ALA A 534 -38.58 -7.12 15.27
CA ALA A 534 -37.98 -6.74 16.56
C ALA A 534 -36.96 -7.78 17.05
N TRP A 535 -37.22 -9.08 16.85
CA TRP A 535 -36.27 -10.12 17.17
C TRP A 535 -35.04 -10.05 16.28
N TYR A 536 -35.17 -9.88 14.95
CA TYR A 536 -34.06 -9.71 14.01
C TYR A 536 -33.19 -8.50 14.37
N MET A 537 -33.81 -7.35 14.66
CA MET A 537 -33.12 -6.14 15.09
C MET A 537 -32.31 -6.35 16.40
N LYS A 538 -32.78 -7.20 17.31
CA LYS A 538 -32.06 -7.57 18.54
C LYS A 538 -30.90 -8.52 18.29
N LYS A 539 -31.00 -9.36 17.28
CA LYS A 539 -30.00 -10.34 16.89
C LYS A 539 -29.14 -9.87 15.72
N LYS A 540 -29.29 -8.58 15.32
CA LYS A 540 -28.53 -8.01 14.21
C LYS A 540 -27.02 -8.21 14.37
N GLY A 541 -26.34 -8.42 13.25
CA GLY A 541 -24.92 -8.66 13.18
C GLY A 541 -24.55 -9.65 12.08
N ILE A 542 -23.27 -9.87 11.88
CA ILE A 542 -22.71 -10.66 10.78
C ILE A 542 -23.27 -12.09 10.69
N LEU A 543 -23.56 -12.72 11.83
CA LEU A 543 -24.09 -14.10 11.85
C LEU A 543 -25.52 -14.15 11.30
N LEU A 544 -26.40 -13.21 11.72
CA LEU A 544 -27.75 -13.12 11.17
C LEU A 544 -27.68 -12.88 9.67
N GLY A 545 -26.85 -11.93 9.21
CA GLY A 545 -26.67 -11.65 7.79
C GLY A 545 -26.22 -12.88 7.00
N ARG A 546 -25.25 -13.61 7.51
CA ARG A 546 -24.73 -14.82 6.87
C ARG A 546 -25.82 -15.91 6.73
N ILE A 547 -26.61 -16.14 7.78
CA ILE A 547 -27.71 -17.10 7.75
C ILE A 547 -28.78 -16.67 6.72
N ILE A 548 -29.18 -15.39 6.73
CA ILE A 548 -30.10 -14.84 5.75
C ILE A 548 -29.56 -15.06 4.33
N GLY A 549 -28.30 -14.72 4.09
CA GLY A 549 -27.65 -14.88 2.80
C GLY A 549 -27.63 -16.31 2.28
N GLN A 550 -27.44 -17.29 3.16
CA GLN A 550 -27.37 -18.72 2.81
C GLN A 550 -28.73 -19.35 2.54
N ILE A 551 -29.81 -18.82 3.13
CA ILE A 551 -31.15 -19.40 3.02
C ILE A 551 -31.95 -18.83 1.85
N LEU A 552 -31.79 -17.54 1.55
CA LEU A 552 -32.64 -16.88 0.55
C LEU A 552 -32.27 -17.31 -0.88
N THR A 553 -33.36 -17.59 -1.67
CA THR A 553 -33.25 -17.80 -3.13
C THR A 553 -33.23 -16.45 -3.87
N PRO A 554 -32.91 -16.42 -5.19
CA PRO A 554 -32.84 -15.16 -5.95
C PRO A 554 -34.12 -14.31 -5.88
N GLU A 555 -35.31 -14.95 -5.87
CA GLU A 555 -36.58 -14.28 -5.80
C GLU A 555 -36.95 -13.76 -4.41
N GLN A 556 -36.22 -14.22 -3.39
CA GLN A 556 -36.42 -13.87 -1.97
C GLN A 556 -35.54 -12.74 -1.52
N ILE A 557 -34.53 -12.38 -2.31
CA ILE A 557 -33.64 -11.26 -2.00
C ILE A 557 -34.43 -9.96 -2.22
N PRO A 558 -34.44 -9.04 -1.21
CA PRO A 558 -35.13 -7.74 -1.41
C PRO A 558 -34.52 -6.96 -2.59
N SER A 559 -35.36 -6.34 -3.40
CA SER A 559 -35.01 -5.76 -4.70
C SER A 559 -33.88 -4.71 -4.58
N CYS A 560 -33.87 -3.90 -3.52
CA CYS A 560 -32.83 -2.88 -3.33
C CYS A 560 -31.41 -3.49 -3.27
N TYR A 561 -31.23 -4.66 -2.66
CA TYR A 561 -29.93 -5.35 -2.61
C TYR A 561 -29.60 -6.05 -3.92
N ALA A 562 -30.60 -6.74 -4.52
CA ALA A 562 -30.41 -7.40 -5.81
C ALA A 562 -30.04 -6.39 -6.91
N ASP A 563 -30.71 -5.23 -6.95
CA ASP A 563 -30.46 -4.19 -7.94
C ASP A 563 -29.11 -3.47 -7.69
N ALA A 564 -28.74 -3.23 -6.44
CA ALA A 564 -27.43 -2.68 -6.08
C ALA A 564 -26.28 -3.60 -6.50
N ILE A 565 -26.40 -4.92 -6.26
CA ILE A 565 -25.38 -5.91 -6.67
C ILE A 565 -25.27 -5.98 -8.19
N LYS A 566 -26.40 -6.00 -8.92
CA LYS A 566 -26.41 -5.98 -10.40
C LYS A 566 -25.82 -4.68 -10.95
N LYS A 567 -26.11 -3.55 -10.30
CA LYS A 567 -25.52 -2.26 -10.69
C LYS A 567 -24.02 -2.23 -10.47
N ALA A 568 -23.53 -2.79 -9.36
CA ALA A 568 -22.10 -2.93 -9.11
C ALA A 568 -21.43 -3.83 -10.16
N GLN A 569 -22.08 -4.93 -10.59
CA GLN A 569 -21.62 -5.76 -11.70
C GLN A 569 -21.51 -4.97 -13.01
N GLU A 570 -22.57 -4.25 -13.39
CA GLU A 570 -22.59 -3.41 -14.59
C GLU A 570 -21.42 -2.41 -14.58
N VAL A 571 -21.23 -1.72 -13.46
CA VAL A 571 -20.16 -0.73 -13.31
C VAL A 571 -18.79 -1.38 -13.41
N ALA A 572 -18.56 -2.50 -12.70
CA ALA A 572 -17.27 -3.19 -12.69
C ALA A 572 -16.88 -3.78 -14.06
N GLN A 573 -17.86 -4.14 -14.89
CA GLN A 573 -17.64 -4.63 -16.26
C GLN A 573 -17.30 -3.52 -17.26
N ASN A 574 -17.68 -2.27 -16.95
CA ASN A 574 -17.43 -1.11 -17.81
C ASN A 574 -16.14 -0.36 -17.45
N VAL A 575 -15.52 -0.73 -16.35
CA VAL A 575 -14.19 -0.22 -15.91
C VAL A 575 -13.10 -1.17 -16.38
#